data_a2b344c6729a8fb7fb1a74230f769a8c
#
_entry.id   a2b344c6729a8fb7fb1a74230f769a8c
#
_cell.length_a   1.000
_cell.length_b   1.000
_cell.length_c   1.000
_cell.angle_alpha   90.00
_cell.angle_beta   90.00
_cell.angle_gamma   90.00
#
_symmetry.space_group_name_H-M   'P 1'
#
loop_
_entity.id
_entity.type
_entity.pdbx_description
1 polymer ?
#
loop_
_entity_poly.entity_id
_entity_poly.type
_entity_poly.pdbx_seq_one_letter_code
_entity_poly.pdbx_strand_id
1 'polypeptide(L)'
;KGVTVLNIEQLFIGQNESFGLVGNNGAGKTTLFRTILDLIRPTAGKVEINGKNVQANDEWKSYLGSFLDEGFLIPYLTPDEYFRFVGKLHNYSDADMKSFYEKFEELFNDEIIGKDKYISDLSKGNLKKVGIAAAFMGNPQIIMLDEPFENLDPTSQIRVKNLLLNERKQRGITYLISSHDLNHVTEICERIVILEKGQVKQDLKGSQNMLAMLEEYFKA
;
A
#
# COMPACT_ATOMS: atom_id res chain seq x y z
N LYS A 1 -9.14 -25.47 -18.48
CA LYS A 1 -7.81 -24.85 -18.53
C LYS A 1 -7.94 -23.50 -17.85
N GLY A 2 -7.22 -23.27 -16.72
CA GLY A 2 -7.25 -21.99 -16.01
C GLY A 2 -6.61 -20.87 -16.85
N VAL A 3 -7.08 -19.65 -16.64
CA VAL A 3 -6.46 -18.45 -17.24
C VAL A 3 -5.24 -18.08 -16.38
N THR A 4 -4.08 -17.88 -17.01
CA THR A 4 -2.89 -17.37 -16.33
C THR A 4 -3.10 -15.90 -16.03
N VAL A 5 -3.13 -15.54 -14.73
CA VAL A 5 -3.31 -14.15 -14.27
C VAL A 5 -1.98 -13.43 -14.07
N LEU A 6 -0.96 -14.15 -13.60
CA LEU A 6 0.41 -13.64 -13.42
C LEU A 6 1.40 -14.62 -14.04
N ASN A 7 2.37 -14.08 -14.77
CA ASN A 7 3.51 -14.79 -15.29
C ASN A 7 4.75 -13.88 -15.21
N ILE A 8 5.36 -13.83 -14.03
CA ILE A 8 6.52 -13.01 -13.71
C ILE A 8 7.68 -13.96 -13.44
N GLU A 9 8.69 -13.94 -14.29
CA GLU A 9 9.86 -14.82 -14.13
C GLU A 9 10.64 -14.46 -12.88
N GLN A 10 10.90 -13.18 -12.68
CA GLN A 10 11.58 -12.66 -11.50
C GLN A 10 11.23 -11.18 -11.30
N LEU A 11 11.01 -10.79 -10.04
CA LEU A 11 10.88 -9.41 -9.62
C LEU A 11 11.57 -9.27 -8.26
N PHE A 12 12.56 -8.40 -8.18
CA PHE A 12 13.26 -8.09 -6.95
C PHE A 12 13.00 -6.65 -6.55
N ILE A 13 12.71 -6.41 -5.28
CA ILE A 13 12.52 -5.06 -4.70
C ILE A 13 13.52 -4.90 -3.57
N GLY A 14 14.32 -3.84 -3.64
CA GLY A 14 15.37 -3.55 -2.67
C GLY A 14 14.85 -2.93 -1.37
N GLN A 15 15.65 -3.00 -0.31
CA GLN A 15 15.37 -2.24 0.91
C GLN A 15 15.42 -0.74 0.63
N ASN A 16 14.57 0.02 1.33
CA ASN A 16 14.45 1.47 1.21
C ASN A 16 14.06 1.95 -0.21
N GLU A 17 13.60 1.04 -1.06
CA GLU A 17 13.14 1.36 -2.41
C GLU A 17 11.67 1.83 -2.36
N SER A 18 11.35 2.89 -3.09
CA SER A 18 9.97 3.26 -3.39
C SER A 18 9.61 2.70 -4.75
N PHE A 19 8.86 1.59 -4.72
CA PHE A 19 8.48 0.80 -5.87
C PHE A 19 7.03 1.10 -6.26
N GLY A 20 6.83 1.53 -7.50
CA GLY A 20 5.52 1.75 -8.12
C GLY A 20 5.16 0.62 -9.08
N LEU A 21 3.95 0.11 -8.96
CA LEU A 21 3.38 -0.87 -9.88
C LEU A 21 2.24 -0.23 -10.67
N VAL A 22 2.45 0.01 -11.96
CA VAL A 22 1.45 0.63 -12.83
C VAL A 22 0.91 -0.36 -13.86
N GLY A 23 -0.31 -0.13 -14.29
CA GLY A 23 -0.98 -0.95 -15.31
C GLY A 23 -2.48 -0.73 -15.31
N ASN A 24 -3.11 -1.02 -16.44
CA ASN A 24 -4.56 -0.92 -16.58
C ASN A 24 -5.32 -1.83 -15.60
N ASN A 25 -6.60 -1.57 -15.42
CA ASN A 25 -7.47 -2.45 -14.65
C ASN A 25 -7.44 -3.87 -15.24
N GLY A 26 -7.28 -4.87 -14.36
CA GLY A 26 -7.11 -6.27 -14.78
C GLY A 26 -5.68 -6.66 -15.19
N ALA A 27 -4.69 -5.76 -15.11
CA ALA A 27 -3.29 -6.09 -15.42
C ALA A 27 -2.67 -7.12 -14.46
N GLY A 28 -3.25 -7.32 -13.26
CA GLY A 28 -2.77 -8.25 -12.25
C GLY A 28 -2.13 -7.60 -11.02
N LYS A 29 -2.17 -6.26 -10.86
CA LYS A 29 -1.56 -5.53 -9.75
C LYS A 29 -1.99 -6.06 -8.37
N THR A 30 -3.29 -6.04 -8.10
CA THR A 30 -3.86 -6.57 -6.85
C THR A 30 -3.58 -8.05 -6.65
N THR A 31 -3.57 -8.85 -7.74
CA THR A 31 -3.21 -10.27 -7.66
C THR A 31 -1.76 -10.46 -7.23
N LEU A 32 -0.83 -9.65 -7.77
CA LEU A 32 0.57 -9.68 -7.34
C LEU A 32 0.69 -9.32 -5.85
N PHE A 33 0.04 -8.24 -5.40
CA PHE A 33 0.07 -7.85 -4.00
C PHE A 33 -0.54 -8.91 -3.07
N ARG A 34 -1.67 -9.50 -3.44
CA ARG A 34 -2.27 -10.62 -2.70
C ARG A 34 -1.36 -11.85 -2.66
N THR A 35 -0.58 -12.09 -3.72
CA THR A 35 0.40 -13.19 -3.75
C THR A 35 1.58 -12.90 -2.82
N ILE A 36 2.07 -11.66 -2.78
CA ILE A 36 3.15 -11.25 -1.85
C ILE A 36 2.70 -11.40 -0.40
N LEU A 37 1.44 -11.08 -0.10
CA LEU A 37 0.84 -11.21 1.25
C LEU A 37 0.37 -12.62 1.62
N ASP A 38 0.69 -13.63 0.80
CA ASP A 38 0.22 -15.03 0.95
C ASP A 38 -1.31 -15.18 1.07
N LEU A 39 -2.07 -14.21 0.57
CA LEU A 39 -3.54 -14.30 0.47
C LEU A 39 -3.98 -15.16 -0.71
N ILE A 40 -3.13 -15.30 -1.71
CA ILE A 40 -3.29 -16.17 -2.89
C ILE A 40 -1.99 -16.92 -3.10
N ARG A 41 -2.08 -18.25 -3.21
CA ARG A 41 -0.90 -19.07 -3.49
C ARG A 41 -0.60 -19.13 -4.98
N PRO A 42 0.65 -18.90 -5.39
CA PRO A 42 1.04 -19.06 -6.78
C PRO A 42 0.97 -20.56 -7.17
N THR A 43 0.60 -20.82 -8.42
CA THR A 43 0.57 -22.21 -8.98
C THR A 43 1.99 -22.76 -9.13
N ALA A 44 2.96 -21.88 -9.38
CA ALA A 44 4.39 -22.20 -9.48
C ALA A 44 5.22 -20.99 -9.02
N GLY A 45 6.46 -21.22 -8.62
CA GLY A 45 7.34 -20.20 -8.09
C GLY A 45 7.14 -19.96 -6.58
N LYS A 46 7.72 -18.88 -6.07
CA LYS A 46 7.70 -18.53 -4.65
C LYS A 46 7.79 -17.03 -4.48
N VAL A 47 7.36 -16.54 -3.31
CA VAL A 47 7.61 -15.18 -2.83
C VAL A 47 8.50 -15.27 -1.60
N GLU A 48 9.53 -14.44 -1.56
CA GLU A 48 10.43 -14.32 -0.41
C GLU A 48 10.50 -12.87 0.06
N ILE A 49 10.44 -12.68 1.38
CA ILE A 49 10.69 -11.40 2.03
C ILE A 49 11.88 -11.60 2.98
N ASN A 50 12.91 -10.77 2.82
CA ASN A 50 14.19 -10.90 3.54
C ASN A 50 14.79 -12.33 3.45
N GLY A 51 14.70 -12.94 2.26
CA GLY A 51 15.24 -14.27 1.98
C GLY A 51 14.44 -15.44 2.57
N LYS A 52 13.27 -15.18 3.19
CA LYS A 52 12.40 -16.20 3.77
C LYS A 52 11.12 -16.33 2.95
N ASN A 53 10.75 -17.58 2.60
CA ASN A 53 9.51 -17.86 1.88
C ASN A 53 8.30 -17.47 2.75
N VAL A 54 7.41 -16.63 2.21
CA VAL A 54 6.22 -16.13 2.91
C VAL A 54 5.25 -17.23 3.32
N GLN A 55 5.21 -18.34 2.60
CA GLN A 55 4.34 -19.49 2.89
C GLN A 55 4.89 -20.39 4.01
N ALA A 56 6.18 -20.31 4.29
CA ALA A 56 6.84 -21.14 5.29
C ALA A 56 7.11 -20.44 6.61
N ASN A 57 6.91 -19.13 6.67
CA ASN A 57 7.28 -18.31 7.81
C ASN A 57 6.39 -17.07 7.91
N ASP A 58 5.89 -16.78 9.10
CA ASP A 58 4.99 -15.65 9.39
C ASP A 58 5.70 -14.40 9.92
N GLU A 59 7.02 -14.42 10.10
CA GLU A 59 7.77 -13.30 10.67
C GLU A 59 7.60 -12.00 9.88
N TRP A 60 7.46 -12.11 8.54
CA TRP A 60 7.26 -10.95 7.67
C TRP A 60 6.03 -10.11 8.05
N LYS A 61 5.01 -10.70 8.67
CA LYS A 61 3.80 -9.99 9.12
C LYS A 61 4.10 -8.95 10.20
N SER A 62 5.19 -9.11 10.95
CA SER A 62 5.57 -8.17 12.02
C SER A 62 6.20 -6.87 11.52
N TYR A 63 6.74 -6.87 10.30
CA TYR A 63 7.42 -5.70 9.73
C TYR A 63 6.86 -5.24 8.38
N LEU A 64 5.72 -5.79 7.97
CA LEU A 64 5.01 -5.37 6.77
C LEU A 64 3.61 -4.88 7.14
N GLY A 65 3.32 -3.63 6.83
CA GLY A 65 1.99 -3.07 6.88
C GLY A 65 1.37 -3.02 5.48
N SER A 66 0.06 -3.28 5.38
CA SER A 66 -0.61 -3.27 4.08
C SER A 66 -2.03 -2.75 4.15
N PHE A 67 -2.46 -2.12 3.06
CA PHE A 67 -3.86 -1.82 2.80
C PHE A 67 -4.15 -2.05 1.32
N LEU A 68 -4.96 -3.05 1.02
CA LEU A 68 -5.33 -3.42 -0.36
C LEU A 68 -6.70 -2.87 -0.76
N ASP A 69 -7.70 -3.09 0.08
CA ASP A 69 -9.06 -2.59 -0.14
C ASP A 69 -9.82 -2.45 1.18
N GLU A 70 -10.96 -1.77 1.12
CA GLU A 70 -11.80 -1.48 2.28
C GLU A 70 -12.44 -2.74 2.91
N GLY A 71 -12.51 -3.86 2.16
CA GLY A 71 -13.06 -5.13 2.64
C GLY A 71 -12.22 -5.79 3.76
N PHE A 72 -10.98 -5.31 3.97
CA PHE A 72 -10.14 -5.75 5.09
C PHE A 72 -10.40 -4.98 6.38
N LEU A 73 -11.18 -3.90 6.35
CA LEU A 73 -11.58 -3.17 7.54
C LEU A 73 -12.73 -3.87 8.25
N ILE A 74 -12.83 -3.72 9.56
CA ILE A 74 -13.91 -4.33 10.36
C ILE A 74 -15.11 -3.37 10.38
N PRO A 75 -16.20 -3.65 9.65
CA PRO A 75 -17.24 -2.66 9.36
C PRO A 75 -18.07 -2.22 10.57
N TYR A 76 -18.16 -3.05 11.59
CA TYR A 76 -18.97 -2.85 12.82
C TYR A 76 -18.18 -2.25 13.98
N LEU A 77 -16.95 -1.80 13.76
CA LEU A 77 -16.17 -1.01 14.71
C LEU A 77 -16.20 0.45 14.30
N THR A 78 -16.09 1.35 15.27
CA THR A 78 -15.69 2.74 14.99
C THR A 78 -14.20 2.80 14.64
N PRO A 79 -13.70 3.84 13.95
CA PRO A 79 -12.27 3.99 13.70
C PRO A 79 -11.41 3.93 14.96
N ASP A 80 -11.86 4.54 16.05
CA ASP A 80 -11.16 4.51 17.35
C ASP A 80 -11.04 3.08 17.89
N GLU A 81 -12.12 2.32 17.85
CA GLU A 81 -12.13 0.91 18.28
C GLU A 81 -11.23 0.05 17.38
N TYR A 82 -11.28 0.30 16.06
CA TYR A 82 -10.45 -0.41 15.10
C TYR A 82 -8.96 -0.14 15.33
N PHE A 83 -8.56 1.13 15.47
CA PHE A 83 -7.15 1.45 15.75
C PHE A 83 -6.69 0.93 17.10
N ARG A 84 -7.54 0.97 18.14
CA ARG A 84 -7.22 0.35 19.45
C ARG A 84 -7.08 -1.17 19.32
N PHE A 85 -7.92 -1.81 18.51
CA PHE A 85 -7.81 -3.25 18.26
C PHE A 85 -6.49 -3.59 17.56
N VAL A 86 -6.16 -2.90 16.47
CA VAL A 86 -4.89 -3.09 15.75
C VAL A 86 -3.69 -2.75 16.64
N GLY A 87 -3.76 -1.65 17.40
CA GLY A 87 -2.72 -1.25 18.35
C GLY A 87 -2.43 -2.33 19.40
N LYS A 88 -3.46 -2.99 19.93
CA LYS A 88 -3.29 -4.12 20.87
C LYS A 88 -2.54 -5.29 20.23
N LEU A 89 -2.75 -5.58 18.94
CA LEU A 89 -2.00 -6.64 18.25
C LEU A 89 -0.51 -6.30 18.15
N HIS A 90 -0.17 -5.01 18.13
CA HIS A 90 1.20 -4.50 18.11
C HIS A 90 1.74 -4.08 19.48
N ASN A 91 1.01 -4.41 20.59
CA ASN A 91 1.39 -4.06 21.96
C ASN A 91 1.54 -2.55 22.21
N TYR A 92 0.73 -1.72 21.53
CA TYR A 92 0.73 -0.28 21.75
C TYR A 92 0.24 0.08 23.16
N SER A 93 0.99 0.93 23.84
CA SER A 93 0.53 1.62 25.06
C SER A 93 -0.41 2.79 24.72
N ASP A 94 -1.03 3.39 25.73
CA ASP A 94 -1.84 4.60 25.53
C ASP A 94 -0.98 5.77 24.98
N ALA A 95 0.28 5.86 25.33
CA ALA A 95 1.22 6.84 24.80
C ALA A 95 1.50 6.61 23.31
N ASP A 96 1.68 5.34 22.88
CA ASP A 96 1.85 5.00 21.48
C ASP A 96 0.60 5.32 20.66
N MET A 97 -0.59 5.01 21.20
CA MET A 97 -1.85 5.36 20.55
C MET A 97 -2.02 6.87 20.41
N LYS A 98 -1.65 7.65 21.43
CA LYS A 98 -1.67 9.12 21.36
C LYS A 98 -0.76 9.63 20.26
N SER A 99 0.49 9.17 20.22
CA SER A 99 1.46 9.53 19.18
C SER A 99 1.00 9.12 17.78
N PHE A 100 0.31 7.98 17.67
CA PHE A 100 -0.30 7.55 16.42
C PHE A 100 -1.38 8.52 15.95
N TYR A 101 -2.30 8.94 16.82
CA TYR A 101 -3.34 9.90 16.45
C TYR A 101 -2.77 11.27 16.08
N GLU A 102 -1.79 11.78 16.82
CA GLU A 102 -1.08 13.03 16.51
C GLU A 102 -0.40 12.98 15.12
N LYS A 103 0.23 11.86 14.79
CA LYS A 103 0.88 11.64 13.49
C LYS A 103 -0.11 11.72 12.32
N PHE A 104 -1.32 11.24 12.49
CA PHE A 104 -2.34 11.17 11.43
C PHE A 104 -3.40 12.27 11.54
N GLU A 105 -3.27 13.23 12.46
CA GLU A 105 -4.22 14.29 12.70
C GLU A 105 -4.61 15.04 11.41
N GLU A 106 -3.62 15.49 10.64
CA GLU A 106 -3.86 16.18 9.37
C GLU A 106 -4.61 15.31 8.36
N LEU A 107 -4.30 14.01 8.28
CA LEU A 107 -4.96 13.09 7.37
C LEU A 107 -6.42 12.84 7.78
N PHE A 108 -6.66 12.71 9.07
CA PHE A 108 -8.00 12.49 9.62
C PHE A 108 -8.90 13.72 9.55
N ASN A 109 -8.33 14.91 9.62
CA ASN A 109 -9.02 16.21 9.38
C ASN A 109 -10.31 16.37 10.22
N ASP A 110 -10.29 15.97 11.48
CA ASP A 110 -11.46 15.97 12.38
C ASP A 110 -12.68 15.17 11.89
N GLU A 111 -12.53 14.37 10.84
CA GLU A 111 -13.65 13.63 10.22
C GLU A 111 -13.75 12.17 10.70
N ILE A 112 -12.71 11.62 11.32
CA ILE A 112 -12.56 10.18 11.56
C ILE A 112 -12.53 9.87 13.04
N ILE A 113 -11.60 10.47 13.80
CA ILE A 113 -11.38 10.16 15.22
C ILE A 113 -12.40 10.90 16.09
N GLY A 114 -12.84 10.23 17.18
CA GLY A 114 -13.82 10.79 18.12
C GLY A 114 -15.24 10.93 17.54
N LYS A 115 -15.52 10.25 16.41
CA LYS A 115 -16.86 10.22 15.81
C LYS A 115 -17.58 8.93 16.17
N ASP A 116 -18.83 9.03 16.57
CA ASP A 116 -19.71 7.89 16.86
C ASP A 116 -20.32 7.38 15.55
N LYS A 117 -19.42 6.88 14.66
CA LYS A 117 -19.78 6.29 13.36
C LYS A 117 -19.03 4.99 13.15
N TYR A 118 -19.72 3.96 12.71
CA TYR A 118 -19.09 2.72 12.31
C TYR A 118 -18.28 2.90 11.01
N ILE A 119 -17.28 2.04 10.83
CA ILE A 119 -16.48 1.99 9.60
C ILE A 119 -17.37 1.79 8.38
N SER A 120 -18.44 0.99 8.48
CA SER A 120 -19.44 0.81 7.41
C SER A 120 -20.13 2.11 6.95
N ASP A 121 -20.18 3.12 7.81
CA ASP A 121 -20.91 4.38 7.56
C ASP A 121 -20.01 5.51 7.06
N LEU A 122 -18.72 5.21 6.90
CA LEU A 122 -17.74 6.17 6.39
C LEU A 122 -17.84 6.34 4.87
N SER A 123 -17.48 7.51 4.39
CA SER A 123 -17.23 7.71 2.95
C SER A 123 -16.07 6.85 2.46
N LYS A 124 -16.02 6.52 1.16
CA LYS A 124 -14.90 5.78 0.57
C LYS A 124 -13.55 6.44 0.84
N GLY A 125 -13.48 7.77 0.78
CA GLY A 125 -12.27 8.52 1.12
C GLY A 125 -11.84 8.33 2.57
N ASN A 126 -12.78 8.37 3.52
CA ASN A 126 -12.47 8.15 4.93
C ASN A 126 -12.11 6.70 5.23
N LEU A 127 -12.75 5.70 4.57
CA LEU A 127 -12.32 4.30 4.63
C LEU A 127 -10.87 4.15 4.17
N LYS A 128 -10.51 4.80 3.06
CA LYS A 128 -9.14 4.80 2.52
C LYS A 128 -8.15 5.40 3.54
N LYS A 129 -8.48 6.55 4.15
CA LYS A 129 -7.65 7.18 5.19
C LYS A 129 -7.44 6.26 6.40
N VAL A 130 -8.50 5.58 6.87
CA VAL A 130 -8.41 4.60 7.97
C VAL A 130 -7.50 3.44 7.60
N GLY A 131 -7.67 2.85 6.42
CA GLY A 131 -6.84 1.73 5.96
C GLY A 131 -5.37 2.10 5.78
N ILE A 132 -5.09 3.27 5.17
CA ILE A 132 -3.73 3.78 5.01
C ILE A 132 -3.09 3.99 6.39
N ALA A 133 -3.76 4.66 7.32
CA ALA A 133 -3.22 4.90 8.65
C ALA A 133 -2.94 3.59 9.40
N ALA A 134 -3.84 2.61 9.33
CA ALA A 134 -3.65 1.30 9.95
C ALA A 134 -2.43 0.55 9.39
N ALA A 135 -2.11 0.70 8.09
CA ALA A 135 -0.93 0.09 7.49
C ALA A 135 0.41 0.61 8.09
N PHE A 136 0.40 1.74 8.79
CA PHE A 136 1.57 2.27 9.49
C PHE A 136 1.70 1.78 10.93
N MET A 137 0.70 1.09 11.48
CA MET A 137 0.78 0.56 12.84
C MET A 137 1.79 -0.59 12.93
N GLY A 138 2.38 -0.80 14.11
CA GLY A 138 3.42 -1.81 14.31
C GLY A 138 4.81 -1.38 13.83
N ASN A 139 4.97 -0.15 13.40
CA ASN A 139 6.26 0.40 12.96
C ASN A 139 6.89 -0.37 11.78
N PRO A 140 6.15 -0.63 10.69
CA PRO A 140 6.59 -1.48 9.59
C PRO A 140 7.83 -0.95 8.88
N GLN A 141 8.63 -1.87 8.33
CA GLN A 141 9.77 -1.58 7.44
C GLN A 141 9.34 -1.59 5.97
N ILE A 142 8.26 -2.30 5.68
CA ILE A 142 7.67 -2.40 4.34
C ILE A 142 6.21 -1.96 4.43
N ILE A 143 5.78 -1.10 3.53
CA ILE A 143 4.37 -0.71 3.42
C ILE A 143 3.88 -0.98 2.00
N MET A 144 2.78 -1.72 1.91
CA MET A 144 2.13 -2.07 0.65
C MET A 144 0.75 -1.43 0.56
N LEU A 145 0.53 -0.61 -0.47
CA LEU A 145 -0.72 0.12 -0.68
C LEU A 145 -1.24 -0.11 -2.10
N ASP A 146 -2.47 -0.62 -2.21
CA ASP A 146 -3.14 -0.79 -3.51
C ASP A 146 -4.05 0.40 -3.79
N GLU A 147 -3.76 1.17 -4.85
CA GLU A 147 -4.50 2.36 -5.28
C GLU A 147 -4.78 3.36 -4.12
N PRO A 148 -3.74 3.82 -3.38
CA PRO A 148 -3.96 4.61 -2.16
C PRO A 148 -4.56 6.00 -2.40
N PHE A 149 -4.52 6.53 -3.62
CA PHE A 149 -5.03 7.86 -3.96
C PHE A 149 -6.45 7.84 -4.53
N GLU A 150 -6.95 6.67 -4.88
CA GLU A 150 -8.30 6.51 -5.42
C GLU A 150 -9.36 6.91 -4.39
N ASN A 151 -10.39 7.61 -4.83
CA ASN A 151 -11.50 8.11 -4.00
C ASN A 151 -11.12 9.14 -2.93
N LEU A 152 -9.90 9.69 -2.95
CA LEU A 152 -9.49 10.79 -2.10
C LEU A 152 -9.72 12.13 -2.82
N ASP A 153 -10.12 13.13 -2.05
CA ASP A 153 -10.12 14.51 -2.51
C ASP A 153 -8.68 15.04 -2.70
N PRO A 154 -8.46 16.11 -3.50
CA PRO A 154 -7.12 16.61 -3.80
C PRO A 154 -6.28 16.94 -2.56
N THR A 155 -6.89 17.50 -1.52
CA THR A 155 -6.20 17.83 -0.27
C THR A 155 -5.73 16.58 0.45
N SER A 156 -6.57 15.56 0.53
CA SER A 156 -6.23 14.27 1.13
C SER A 156 -5.15 13.54 0.34
N GLN A 157 -5.17 13.63 -1.00
CA GLN A 157 -4.09 13.07 -1.85
C GLN A 157 -2.74 13.72 -1.54
N ILE A 158 -2.69 15.04 -1.39
CA ILE A 158 -1.47 15.78 -1.03
C ILE A 158 -0.98 15.34 0.37
N ARG A 159 -1.88 15.22 1.34
CA ARG A 159 -1.54 14.77 2.70
C ARG A 159 -0.96 13.36 2.71
N VAL A 160 -1.56 12.41 1.98
CA VAL A 160 -1.02 11.05 1.84
C VAL A 160 0.36 11.07 1.17
N LYS A 161 0.56 11.83 0.08
CA LYS A 161 1.88 11.96 -0.55
C LYS A 161 2.93 12.47 0.44
N ASN A 162 2.64 13.56 1.14
CA ASN A 162 3.54 14.15 2.12
C ASN A 162 3.87 13.16 3.25
N LEU A 163 2.88 12.43 3.75
CA LEU A 163 3.07 11.37 4.73
C LEU A 163 4.06 10.32 4.23
N LEU A 164 3.84 9.77 3.02
CA LEU A 164 4.70 8.73 2.44
C LEU A 164 6.14 9.23 2.25
N LEU A 165 6.32 10.43 1.69
CA LEU A 165 7.64 11.03 1.47
C LEU A 165 8.38 11.31 2.77
N ASN A 166 7.69 11.85 3.79
CA ASN A 166 8.26 12.16 5.09
C ASN A 166 8.68 10.89 5.84
N GLU A 167 7.82 9.89 5.91
CA GLU A 167 8.12 8.61 6.55
C GLU A 167 9.28 7.89 5.88
N ARG A 168 9.34 7.91 4.55
CA ARG A 168 10.48 7.35 3.82
C ARG A 168 11.77 8.06 4.17
N LYS A 169 11.78 9.40 4.17
CA LYS A 169 12.96 10.20 4.49
C LYS A 169 13.45 9.97 5.93
N GLN A 170 12.54 9.82 6.89
CA GLN A 170 12.88 9.68 8.30
C GLN A 170 13.27 8.24 8.66
N ARG A 171 12.62 7.24 8.07
CA ARG A 171 12.71 5.84 8.51
C ARG A 171 13.25 4.88 7.47
N GLY A 172 13.44 5.32 6.22
CA GLY A 172 13.89 4.43 5.15
C GLY A 172 12.91 3.30 4.83
N ILE A 173 11.59 3.58 4.85
CA ILE A 173 10.57 2.57 4.56
C ILE A 173 10.64 2.14 3.10
N THR A 174 10.51 0.84 2.85
CA THR A 174 10.29 0.29 1.52
C THR A 174 8.81 0.39 1.17
N TYR A 175 8.49 1.05 0.08
CA TYR A 175 7.11 1.14 -0.40
C TYR A 175 6.86 0.25 -1.61
N LEU A 176 5.69 -0.41 -1.62
CA LEU A 176 5.09 -1.03 -2.78
C LEU A 176 3.74 -0.36 -3.01
N ILE A 177 3.64 0.46 -4.03
CA ILE A 177 2.43 1.25 -4.32
C ILE A 177 1.93 0.89 -5.70
N SER A 178 0.69 0.42 -5.81
CA SER A 178 0.04 0.29 -7.10
C SER A 178 -0.73 1.57 -7.45
N SER A 179 -0.78 1.92 -8.70
CA SER A 179 -1.70 2.94 -9.21
C SER A 179 -1.93 2.78 -10.71
N HIS A 180 -3.07 3.27 -11.15
CA HIS A 180 -3.36 3.53 -12.56
C HIS A 180 -3.16 5.02 -12.92
N ASP A 181 -2.97 5.91 -11.92
CA ASP A 181 -2.61 7.32 -12.12
C ASP A 181 -1.09 7.48 -12.08
N LEU A 182 -0.52 7.82 -13.23
CA LEU A 182 0.91 7.92 -13.44
C LEU A 182 1.53 9.09 -12.67
N ASN A 183 0.79 10.21 -12.49
CA ASN A 183 1.30 11.37 -11.78
C ASN A 183 1.61 11.04 -10.32
N HIS A 184 0.68 10.36 -9.62
CA HIS A 184 0.89 10.00 -8.22
C HIS A 184 2.11 9.10 -8.04
N VAL A 185 2.28 8.11 -8.91
CA VAL A 185 3.38 7.15 -8.77
C VAL A 185 4.73 7.79 -9.08
N THR A 186 4.82 8.62 -10.11
CA THR A 186 6.07 9.29 -10.49
C THR A 186 6.57 10.30 -9.46
N GLU A 187 5.66 10.87 -8.66
CA GLU A 187 6.04 11.79 -7.58
C GLU A 187 6.59 11.08 -6.34
N ILE A 188 6.26 9.80 -6.13
CA ILE A 188 6.58 9.08 -4.89
C ILE A 188 7.61 7.98 -5.14
N CYS A 189 7.53 7.30 -6.29
CA CYS A 189 8.31 6.10 -6.57
C CYS A 189 9.54 6.41 -7.43
N GLU A 190 10.69 5.89 -7.00
CA GLU A 190 11.96 6.00 -7.74
C GLU A 190 12.12 4.92 -8.79
N ARG A 191 11.35 3.85 -8.67
CA ARG A 191 11.28 2.76 -9.63
C ARG A 191 9.84 2.43 -9.92
N ILE A 192 9.50 2.32 -11.20
CA ILE A 192 8.16 2.00 -11.66
C ILE A 192 8.22 0.81 -12.60
N VAL A 193 7.42 -0.21 -12.28
CA VAL A 193 7.24 -1.40 -13.11
C VAL A 193 5.87 -1.34 -13.78
N ILE A 194 5.86 -1.51 -15.10
CA ILE A 194 4.63 -1.63 -15.89
C ILE A 194 4.23 -3.10 -15.93
N LEU A 195 3.03 -3.38 -15.42
CA LEU A 195 2.39 -4.70 -15.50
C LEU A 195 1.28 -4.69 -16.54
N GLU A 196 1.34 -5.63 -17.47
CA GLU A 196 0.29 -5.83 -18.47
C GLU A 196 0.00 -7.32 -18.63
N LYS A 197 -1.28 -7.70 -18.54
CA LYS A 197 -1.73 -9.10 -18.67
C LYS A 197 -0.89 -10.07 -17.82
N GLY A 198 -0.56 -9.67 -16.61
CA GLY A 198 0.20 -10.45 -15.65
C GLY A 198 1.71 -10.56 -15.93
N GLN A 199 2.25 -9.77 -16.84
CA GLN A 199 3.68 -9.77 -17.18
C GLN A 199 4.30 -8.41 -16.94
N VAL A 200 5.54 -8.40 -16.46
CA VAL A 200 6.36 -7.19 -16.42
C VAL A 200 6.76 -6.82 -17.84
N LYS A 201 6.36 -5.64 -18.29
CA LYS A 201 6.67 -5.12 -19.63
C LYS A 201 7.83 -4.15 -19.63
N GLN A 202 7.89 -3.29 -18.62
CA GLN A 202 8.99 -2.36 -18.42
C GLN A 202 9.31 -2.24 -16.94
N ASP A 203 10.57 -1.91 -16.66
CA ASP A 203 11.11 -1.66 -15.33
C ASP A 203 11.97 -0.40 -15.42
N LEU A 204 11.41 0.71 -14.95
CA LEU A 204 11.98 2.06 -15.09
C LEU A 204 12.54 2.49 -13.73
N LYS A 205 13.82 2.87 -13.71
CA LYS A 205 14.50 3.31 -12.47
C LYS A 205 15.24 4.61 -12.70
N GLY A 206 15.03 5.59 -11.81
CA GLY A 206 15.87 6.80 -11.69
C GLY A 206 15.88 7.72 -12.91
N SER A 207 14.80 7.80 -13.70
CA SER A 207 14.73 8.63 -14.90
C SER A 207 14.09 9.99 -14.61
N GLN A 208 14.73 11.09 -15.05
CA GLN A 208 14.15 12.44 -14.95
C GLN A 208 12.88 12.63 -15.79
N ASN A 209 12.61 11.73 -16.76
CA ASN A 209 11.46 11.80 -17.67
C ASN A 209 10.51 10.62 -17.52
N MET A 210 10.41 10.03 -16.30
CA MET A 210 9.63 8.81 -16.06
C MET A 210 8.15 8.98 -16.46
N LEU A 211 7.54 10.11 -16.12
CA LEU A 211 6.15 10.40 -16.48
C LEU A 211 5.96 10.39 -18.02
N ALA A 212 6.81 11.08 -18.76
CA ALA A 212 6.71 11.12 -20.21
C ALA A 212 6.88 9.73 -20.87
N MET A 213 7.80 8.91 -20.34
CA MET A 213 8.00 7.53 -20.82
C MET A 213 6.77 6.65 -20.55
N LEU A 214 6.14 6.80 -19.38
CA LEU A 214 4.93 6.09 -19.04
C LEU A 214 3.75 6.54 -19.91
N GLU A 215 3.57 7.85 -20.10
CA GLU A 215 2.52 8.39 -20.98
C GLU A 215 2.67 7.90 -22.41
N GLU A 216 3.89 7.86 -22.96
CA GLU A 216 4.15 7.34 -24.28
C GLU A 216 3.77 5.87 -24.39
N TYR A 217 4.14 5.06 -23.40
CA TYR A 217 3.78 3.64 -23.35
C TYR A 217 2.26 3.40 -23.36
N PHE A 218 1.49 4.18 -22.59
CA PHE A 218 0.04 3.99 -22.49
C PHE A 218 -0.75 4.66 -23.62
N LYS A 219 -0.12 5.52 -24.45
CA LYS A 219 -0.72 6.09 -25.67
C LYS A 219 -0.56 5.19 -26.90
N ALA A 220 0.41 4.27 -26.89
CA ALA A 220 0.68 3.31 -27.97
C ALA A 220 -0.27 2.12 -27.93
#